data_49d07254543f90a53049c1327683cdf4
#
_entry.id   49d07254543f90a53049c1327683cdf4
#
_cell.length_a   1.000
_cell.length_b   1.000
_cell.length_c   1.000
_cell.angle_alpha   90.00
_cell.angle_beta   90.00
_cell.angle_gamma   90.00
#
_symmetry.space_group_name_H-M   'P 1'
#
loop_
_entity.id
_entity.type
_entity.pdbx_description
1 polymer ?
#
loop_
_entity_poly.entity_id
_entity_poly.type
_entity_poly.pdbx_seq_one_letter_code
_entity_poly.pdbx_strand_id
1 'polypeptide(L)'
;MKRILICCSSLLLIFSGCRSKGEQMQLPGAELQHFCNQTLTDVIVYDIITPPVASRMYAYSNLAYYEALRHPADTFPSFLQQLKGFDVSAEMRPPAAINHRLAAALAFMKVAKALAFSKDSITVAEKKITLLFTDLPASTYDLSEKWAQQIATTLLKRAFIDRYKMTRGMPKYSVFGEKGKWIQTPPEYADATEPHWRLIKPLLLDSASQFRPLPPPPFDLNKNSTYYKELKEVYDVSISLTGQQDTIARFWDDNPFVTQHAGHFTYANKKITPVGHWIGLLAIFCRQTNAPEIKAAMAYAMTSAAIFDGFISCWDEKFRSSTVRPITVIRSEFNSEWNSHL
;
A
#
# COMPACT_ATOMS: atom_id res chain seq x y z
N MET A 1 61.81 66.42 12.50
CA MET A 1 61.36 65.00 12.48
C MET A 1 60.16 64.89 13.43
N LYS A 2 58.95 64.92 12.87
CA LYS A 2 57.68 64.80 13.64
C LYS A 2 57.12 63.39 13.44
N ARG A 3 57.01 62.63 14.54
CA ARG A 3 56.35 61.28 14.52
C ARG A 3 54.85 61.50 14.69
N ILE A 4 54.08 61.01 13.73
CA ILE A 4 52.63 60.99 13.78
C ILE A 4 52.25 59.63 14.38
N LEU A 5 51.56 59.66 15.51
CA LEU A 5 50.89 58.48 16.13
C LEU A 5 49.52 58.30 15.50
N ILE A 6 49.31 57.22 14.81
CA ILE A 6 47.97 56.81 14.27
C ILE A 6 47.33 55.93 15.33
N CYS A 7 46.27 56.43 15.93
CA CYS A 7 45.41 55.69 16.87
C CYS A 7 44.40 54.84 16.04
N CYS A 8 44.62 53.54 15.99
CA CYS A 8 43.61 52.61 15.40
C CYS A 8 42.51 52.29 16.43
N SER A 9 41.38 52.97 16.27
CA SER A 9 40.17 52.63 17.01
C SER A 9 39.50 51.41 16.35
N SER A 10 39.64 50.23 16.97
CA SER A 10 38.98 49.03 16.53
C SER A 10 37.51 49.09 16.90
N LEU A 11 36.64 49.29 15.90
CA LEU A 11 35.21 49.25 16.04
C LEU A 11 34.76 47.77 16.00
N LEU A 12 34.50 47.22 17.16
CA LEU A 12 33.87 45.89 17.30
C LEU A 12 32.39 46.00 16.87
N LEU A 13 32.12 45.67 15.61
CA LEU A 13 30.77 45.42 15.13
C LEU A 13 30.30 44.09 15.70
N ILE A 14 29.48 44.13 16.73
CA ILE A 14 28.71 42.95 17.21
C ILE A 14 27.63 42.68 16.18
N PHE A 15 27.89 41.76 15.25
CA PHE A 15 26.86 41.17 14.43
C PHE A 15 25.96 40.30 15.35
N SER A 16 24.91 40.90 15.88
CA SER A 16 23.75 40.17 16.37
C SER A 16 23.08 39.53 15.17
N GLY A 17 23.56 38.36 14.81
CA GLY A 17 22.88 37.51 13.84
C GLY A 17 21.52 37.13 14.39
N CYS A 18 20.47 37.85 13.96
CA CYS A 18 19.12 37.32 14.01
C CYS A 18 19.16 35.98 13.25
N ARG A 19 19.19 34.88 13.99
CA ARG A 19 18.77 33.59 13.42
C ARG A 19 17.34 33.80 12.97
N SER A 20 17.13 33.97 11.66
CA SER A 20 15.82 33.82 11.06
C SER A 20 15.32 32.45 11.53
N LYS A 21 14.18 32.42 12.23
CA LYS A 21 13.45 31.17 12.43
C LYS A 21 13.33 30.55 11.06
N GLY A 22 14.01 29.43 10.82
CA GLY A 22 13.94 28.73 9.55
C GLY A 22 12.46 28.58 9.21
N GLU A 23 12.10 28.94 8.00
CA GLU A 23 10.74 28.75 7.49
C GLU A 23 10.38 27.30 7.76
N GLN A 24 9.47 27.09 8.70
CA GLN A 24 9.01 25.76 9.04
C GLN A 24 8.33 25.21 7.80
N MET A 25 8.85 24.09 7.30
CA MET A 25 8.34 23.43 6.11
C MET A 25 6.92 22.92 6.43
N GLN A 26 5.93 23.75 6.15
CA GLN A 26 4.53 23.33 6.23
C GLN A 26 4.22 22.49 4.99
N LEU A 27 3.79 21.27 5.20
CA LEU A 27 3.25 20.44 4.13
C LEU A 27 1.79 20.85 3.90
N PRO A 28 1.45 21.55 2.79
CA PRO A 28 0.10 22.05 2.56
C PRO A 28 -0.85 20.92 2.16
N GLY A 29 -2.14 21.10 2.44
CA GLY A 29 -3.20 20.20 1.98
C GLY A 29 -2.93 18.75 2.32
N ALA A 30 -3.06 17.86 1.33
CA ALA A 30 -2.91 16.41 1.48
C ALA A 30 -1.45 15.93 1.47
N GLU A 31 -0.44 16.80 1.36
CA GLU A 31 0.97 16.39 1.21
C GLU A 31 1.49 15.60 2.43
N LEU A 32 0.97 15.87 3.62
CA LEU A 32 1.31 15.09 4.81
C LEU A 32 0.87 13.63 4.67
N GLN A 33 -0.33 13.39 4.14
CA GLN A 33 -0.81 12.04 3.89
C GLN A 33 -0.08 11.38 2.71
N HIS A 34 0.25 12.13 1.68
CA HIS A 34 1.09 11.62 0.58
C HIS A 34 2.45 11.16 1.09
N PHE A 35 3.08 11.94 1.97
CA PHE A 35 4.33 11.54 2.63
C PHE A 35 4.16 10.26 3.46
N CYS A 36 3.07 10.13 4.22
CA CYS A 36 2.77 8.92 4.99
C CYS A 36 2.62 7.68 4.08
N ASN A 37 1.84 7.80 3.00
CA ASN A 37 1.65 6.71 2.04
C ASN A 37 2.93 6.36 1.28
N GLN A 38 3.75 7.36 0.88
CA GLN A 38 5.04 7.10 0.23
C GLN A 38 5.98 6.34 1.17
N THR A 39 6.06 6.74 2.44
CA THR A 39 6.85 6.00 3.45
C THR A 39 6.42 4.55 3.56
N LEU A 40 5.11 4.28 3.61
CA LEU A 40 4.59 2.92 3.67
C LEU A 40 4.88 2.16 2.38
N THR A 41 4.77 2.80 1.21
CA THR A 41 5.13 2.21 -0.08
C THR A 41 6.59 1.79 -0.11
N ASP A 42 7.50 2.66 0.33
CA ASP A 42 8.94 2.38 0.37
C ASP A 42 9.27 1.17 1.24
N VAL A 43 8.59 1.05 2.39
CA VAL A 43 8.74 -0.12 3.28
C VAL A 43 8.16 -1.38 2.65
N ILE A 44 6.99 -1.32 2.02
CA ILE A 44 6.37 -2.45 1.32
C ILE A 44 7.29 -2.96 0.20
N VAL A 45 7.87 -2.05 -0.58
CA VAL A 45 8.84 -2.38 -1.65
C VAL A 45 10.13 -2.96 -1.05
N TYR A 46 10.65 -2.36 0.00
CA TYR A 46 11.87 -2.83 0.67
C TYR A 46 11.71 -4.25 1.24
N ASP A 47 10.61 -4.53 1.90
CA ASP A 47 10.30 -5.81 2.54
C ASP A 47 9.75 -6.86 1.54
N ILE A 48 9.56 -6.50 0.27
CA ILE A 48 8.99 -7.36 -0.79
C ILE A 48 7.66 -7.96 -0.31
N ILE A 49 6.77 -7.11 0.20
CA ILE A 49 5.47 -7.52 0.73
C ILE A 49 4.55 -7.98 -0.40
N THR A 50 3.86 -9.10 -0.21
CA THR A 50 2.90 -9.61 -1.20
C THR A 50 1.74 -8.63 -1.42
N PRO A 51 1.20 -8.53 -2.65
CA PRO A 51 0.11 -7.60 -2.94
C PRO A 51 -1.10 -7.70 -2.01
N PRO A 52 -1.59 -8.90 -1.63
CA PRO A 52 -2.67 -9.02 -0.65
C PRO A 52 -2.30 -8.44 0.71
N VAL A 53 -1.10 -8.72 1.22
CA VAL A 53 -0.64 -8.19 2.51
C VAL A 53 -0.46 -6.67 2.44
N ALA A 54 0.08 -6.15 1.33
CA ALA A 54 0.19 -4.70 1.10
C ALA A 54 -1.19 -4.02 1.16
N SER A 55 -2.23 -4.62 0.53
CA SER A 55 -3.60 -4.09 0.57
C SER A 55 -4.12 -3.92 2.00
N ARG A 56 -3.83 -4.90 2.86
CA ARG A 56 -4.18 -4.86 4.28
C ARG A 56 -3.46 -3.72 5.03
N MET A 57 -2.17 -3.52 4.75
CA MET A 57 -1.38 -2.48 5.39
C MET A 57 -1.89 -1.08 5.01
N TYR A 58 -2.16 -0.84 3.73
CA TYR A 58 -2.71 0.43 3.26
C TYR A 58 -4.12 0.68 3.81
N ALA A 59 -4.99 -0.33 3.82
CA ALA A 59 -6.36 -0.18 4.30
C ALA A 59 -6.41 0.27 5.75
N TYR A 60 -5.75 -0.43 6.67
CA TYR A 60 -5.76 -0.05 8.08
C TYR A 60 -5.05 1.28 8.34
N SER A 61 -3.95 1.57 7.66
CA SER A 61 -3.20 2.82 7.86
C SER A 61 -3.98 4.04 7.35
N ASN A 62 -4.59 3.96 6.16
CA ASN A 62 -5.38 5.07 5.62
C ASN A 62 -6.70 5.29 6.36
N LEU A 63 -7.35 4.22 6.83
CA LEU A 63 -8.49 4.33 7.73
C LEU A 63 -8.10 5.05 9.02
N ALA A 64 -6.93 4.74 9.61
CA ALA A 64 -6.45 5.41 10.81
C ALA A 64 -6.21 6.91 10.57
N TYR A 65 -5.60 7.26 9.41
CA TYR A 65 -5.42 8.66 9.03
C TYR A 65 -6.75 9.41 8.94
N TYR A 66 -7.69 8.86 8.19
CA TYR A 66 -8.99 9.48 7.96
C TYR A 66 -9.76 9.70 9.27
N GLU A 67 -9.87 8.66 10.09
CA GLU A 67 -10.63 8.74 11.34
C GLU A 67 -10.03 9.74 12.34
N ALA A 68 -8.71 9.82 12.42
CA ALA A 68 -8.04 10.77 13.31
C ALA A 68 -8.10 12.22 12.78
N LEU A 69 -8.16 12.40 11.44
CA LEU A 69 -8.26 13.71 10.81
C LEU A 69 -9.66 14.32 10.93
N ARG A 70 -10.72 13.49 10.93
CA ARG A 70 -12.11 13.95 10.97
C ARG A 70 -12.37 14.86 12.17
N HIS A 71 -13.06 15.97 11.90
CA HIS A 71 -13.60 16.81 12.96
C HIS A 71 -15.06 16.43 13.25
N PRO A 72 -15.51 16.41 14.50
CA PRO A 72 -16.89 16.05 14.86
C PRO A 72 -17.97 16.92 14.22
N ALA A 73 -17.62 18.17 13.87
CA ALA A 73 -18.52 19.11 13.18
C ALA A 73 -18.57 18.92 11.66
N ASP A 74 -17.70 18.06 11.10
CA ASP A 74 -17.67 17.78 9.67
C ASP A 74 -18.88 16.95 9.24
N THR A 75 -19.34 17.16 8.02
CA THR A 75 -20.40 16.34 7.39
C THR A 75 -19.87 14.95 6.95
N PHE A 76 -18.58 14.69 7.10
CA PHE A 76 -17.95 13.44 6.70
C PHE A 76 -18.20 12.34 7.75
N PRO A 77 -18.84 11.21 7.36
CA PRO A 77 -19.18 10.14 8.30
C PRO A 77 -17.95 9.37 8.76
N SER A 78 -18.02 8.76 9.95
CA SER A 78 -17.03 7.77 10.37
C SER A 78 -17.19 6.47 9.57
N PHE A 79 -16.10 5.98 8.99
CA PHE A 79 -16.09 4.68 8.33
C PHE A 79 -16.10 3.53 9.33
N LEU A 80 -15.58 3.72 10.54
CA LEU A 80 -15.58 2.67 11.56
C LEU A 80 -17.01 2.26 12.00
N GLN A 81 -18.00 3.13 11.80
CA GLN A 81 -19.41 2.81 12.05
C GLN A 81 -20.07 2.06 10.88
N GLN A 82 -19.49 2.10 9.69
CA GLN A 82 -20.02 1.49 8.47
C GLN A 82 -19.30 0.20 8.10
N LEU A 83 -18.04 0.06 8.52
CA LEU A 83 -17.20 -1.09 8.21
C LEU A 83 -17.40 -2.20 9.25
N LYS A 84 -17.25 -3.44 8.81
CA LYS A 84 -17.47 -4.63 9.63
C LYS A 84 -16.36 -4.90 10.64
N GLY A 85 -16.77 -5.28 11.83
CA GLY A 85 -15.86 -5.77 12.87
C GLY A 85 -15.12 -4.69 13.65
N PHE A 86 -15.60 -3.46 13.59
CA PHE A 86 -15.18 -2.40 14.50
C PHE A 86 -16.21 -2.27 15.62
N ASP A 87 -15.73 -2.40 16.85
CA ASP A 87 -16.50 -2.08 18.05
C ASP A 87 -16.18 -0.65 18.46
N VAL A 88 -16.98 0.29 17.96
CA VAL A 88 -16.77 1.72 18.19
C VAL A 88 -17.90 2.22 19.06
N SER A 89 -17.58 2.60 20.30
CA SER A 89 -18.55 3.26 21.16
C SER A 89 -18.96 4.62 20.57
N ALA A 90 -20.22 5.00 20.74
CA ALA A 90 -20.72 6.32 20.36
C ALA A 90 -19.99 7.48 21.07
N GLU A 91 -19.23 7.17 22.12
CA GLU A 91 -18.44 8.12 22.92
C GLU A 91 -17.04 8.39 22.37
N MET A 92 -16.60 7.70 21.31
CA MET A 92 -15.28 7.91 20.73
C MET A 92 -15.23 9.25 19.97
N ARG A 93 -14.88 10.31 20.70
CA ARG A 93 -14.75 11.68 20.18
C ARG A 93 -13.38 12.24 20.46
N PRO A 94 -12.81 13.03 19.52
CA PRO A 94 -11.55 13.71 19.77
C PRO A 94 -11.70 14.76 20.89
N PRO A 95 -10.66 14.96 21.72
CA PRO A 95 -10.61 16.10 22.63
C PRO A 95 -10.69 17.43 21.86
N ALA A 96 -11.27 18.47 22.48
CA ALA A 96 -11.50 19.74 21.80
C ALA A 96 -10.21 20.48 21.34
N ALA A 97 -9.09 20.29 22.06
CA ALA A 97 -7.85 21.02 21.84
C ALA A 97 -6.76 20.18 21.18
N ILE A 98 -7.10 19.40 20.15
CA ILE A 98 -6.10 18.62 19.39
C ILE A 98 -5.75 19.29 18.05
N ASN A 99 -4.57 18.94 17.53
CA ASN A 99 -4.23 19.17 16.14
C ASN A 99 -4.58 17.89 15.35
N HIS A 100 -5.66 17.94 14.58
CA HIS A 100 -6.18 16.80 13.82
C HIS A 100 -5.16 16.25 12.78
N ARG A 101 -4.37 17.14 12.17
CA ARG A 101 -3.36 16.73 11.18
C ARG A 101 -2.23 15.93 11.81
N LEU A 102 -1.72 16.39 12.96
CA LEU A 102 -0.73 15.65 13.73
C LEU A 102 -1.30 14.29 14.16
N ALA A 103 -2.49 14.28 14.74
CA ALA A 103 -3.15 13.05 15.17
C ALA A 103 -3.34 12.05 14.03
N ALA A 104 -3.75 12.52 12.84
CA ALA A 104 -3.91 11.68 11.65
C ALA A 104 -2.60 11.03 11.20
N ALA A 105 -1.54 11.82 11.06
CA ALA A 105 -0.25 11.31 10.65
C ALA A 105 0.34 10.32 11.67
N LEU A 106 0.25 10.62 12.96
CA LEU A 106 0.70 9.72 14.02
C LEU A 106 -0.14 8.44 14.07
N ALA A 107 -1.47 8.49 13.89
CA ALA A 107 -2.32 7.30 13.84
C ALA A 107 -1.94 6.40 12.66
N PHE A 108 -1.73 6.98 11.48
CA PHE A 108 -1.22 6.24 10.31
C PHE A 108 0.11 5.54 10.62
N MET A 109 1.10 6.30 11.13
CA MET A 109 2.45 5.75 11.40
C MET A 109 2.43 4.66 12.46
N LYS A 110 1.63 4.81 13.53
CA LYS A 110 1.47 3.79 14.57
C LYS A 110 0.90 2.48 13.98
N VAL A 111 -0.12 2.56 13.12
CA VAL A 111 -0.71 1.38 12.46
C VAL A 111 0.28 0.78 11.46
N ALA A 112 0.88 1.58 10.57
CA ALA A 112 1.87 1.14 9.61
C ALA A 112 3.04 0.40 10.29
N LYS A 113 3.59 1.00 11.36
CA LYS A 113 4.69 0.42 12.15
C LYS A 113 4.33 -0.91 12.82
N ALA A 114 3.08 -1.06 13.29
CA ALA A 114 2.62 -2.30 13.90
C ALA A 114 2.44 -3.43 12.87
N LEU A 115 2.18 -3.11 11.60
CA LEU A 115 1.94 -4.08 10.54
C LEU A 115 3.19 -4.39 9.70
N ALA A 116 4.22 -3.55 9.73
CA ALA A 116 5.45 -3.69 8.96
C ALA A 116 6.48 -4.60 9.64
N PHE A 117 7.38 -5.19 8.82
CA PHE A 117 8.59 -5.86 9.32
C PHE A 117 9.69 -4.82 9.61
N SER A 118 10.06 -4.04 8.61
CA SER A 118 11.09 -2.99 8.71
C SER A 118 10.51 -1.71 9.32
N LYS A 119 10.70 -1.54 10.62
CA LYS A 119 10.11 -0.44 11.42
C LYS A 119 10.93 0.83 11.44
N ASP A 120 12.23 0.74 11.11
CA ASP A 120 13.16 1.85 11.27
C ASP A 120 12.84 3.03 10.35
N SER A 121 12.54 2.77 9.09
CA SER A 121 12.14 3.80 8.12
C SER A 121 10.88 4.53 8.57
N ILE A 122 9.89 3.80 9.10
CA ILE A 122 8.66 4.39 9.66
C ILE A 122 8.98 5.24 10.88
N THR A 123 9.87 4.77 11.75
CA THR A 123 10.30 5.53 12.93
C THR A 123 11.02 6.83 12.55
N VAL A 124 11.85 6.80 11.50
CA VAL A 124 12.49 8.01 10.96
C VAL A 124 11.46 8.98 10.39
N ALA A 125 10.47 8.48 9.65
CA ALA A 125 9.39 9.30 9.11
C ALA A 125 8.52 9.90 10.22
N GLU A 126 8.20 9.13 11.26
CA GLU A 126 7.46 9.60 12.45
C GLU A 126 8.18 10.78 13.11
N LYS A 127 9.52 10.69 13.29
CA LYS A 127 10.34 11.80 13.80
C LYS A 127 10.29 13.03 12.88
N LYS A 128 10.33 12.85 11.55
CA LYS A 128 10.19 13.98 10.60
C LYS A 128 8.84 14.66 10.75
N ILE A 129 7.76 13.88 10.88
CA ILE A 129 6.41 14.41 11.13
C ILE A 129 6.39 15.22 12.42
N THR A 130 6.92 14.68 13.52
CA THR A 130 6.99 15.38 14.83
C THR A 130 7.66 16.76 14.70
N LEU A 131 8.72 16.86 13.90
CA LEU A 131 9.42 18.13 13.68
C LEU A 131 8.59 19.19 12.96
N LEU A 132 7.55 18.81 12.21
CA LEU A 132 6.64 19.76 11.55
C LEU A 132 5.68 20.44 12.54
N PHE A 133 5.58 19.94 13.77
CA PHE A 133 4.60 20.35 14.77
C PHE A 133 5.26 20.84 16.09
N THR A 134 6.52 21.25 16.04
CA THR A 134 7.26 21.69 17.25
C THR A 134 6.72 22.97 17.87
N ASP A 135 5.97 23.80 17.12
CA ASP A 135 5.39 25.04 17.62
C ASP A 135 4.05 24.86 18.35
N LEU A 136 3.53 23.61 18.38
CA LEU A 136 2.30 23.34 19.11
C LEU A 136 2.57 23.42 20.63
N PRO A 137 1.59 23.93 21.40
CA PRO A 137 1.61 23.78 22.85
C PRO A 137 1.73 22.30 23.25
N ALA A 138 2.55 22.01 24.28
CA ALA A 138 2.77 20.63 24.72
C ALA A 138 1.45 19.91 25.03
N SER A 139 0.50 20.58 25.66
CA SER A 139 -0.82 20.00 25.95
C SER A 139 -1.59 19.61 24.67
N THR A 140 -1.54 20.42 23.62
CA THR A 140 -2.17 20.13 22.32
C THR A 140 -1.47 18.94 21.64
N TYR A 141 -0.15 18.88 21.70
CA TYR A 141 0.63 17.77 21.17
C TYR A 141 0.26 16.46 21.90
N ASP A 142 0.28 16.44 23.22
CA ASP A 142 -0.03 15.26 24.03
C ASP A 142 -1.45 14.75 23.81
N LEU A 143 -2.43 15.65 23.70
CA LEU A 143 -3.82 15.29 23.41
C LEU A 143 -3.95 14.71 21.99
N SER A 144 -3.25 15.28 21.01
CA SER A 144 -3.22 14.77 19.64
C SER A 144 -2.62 13.39 19.55
N GLU A 145 -1.52 13.15 20.28
CA GLU A 145 -0.88 11.83 20.34
C GLU A 145 -1.79 10.79 21.03
N LYS A 146 -2.45 11.15 22.13
CA LYS A 146 -3.42 10.26 22.80
C LYS A 146 -4.57 9.88 21.88
N TRP A 147 -5.11 10.85 21.13
CA TRP A 147 -6.14 10.59 20.12
C TRP A 147 -5.63 9.66 19.02
N ALA A 148 -4.45 9.93 18.48
CA ALA A 148 -3.81 9.05 17.48
C ALA A 148 -3.64 7.63 18.00
N GLN A 149 -3.23 7.47 19.26
CA GLN A 149 -3.06 6.16 19.90
C GLN A 149 -4.40 5.44 20.07
N GLN A 150 -5.47 6.14 20.41
CA GLN A 150 -6.81 5.57 20.54
C GLN A 150 -7.32 5.05 19.20
N ILE A 151 -7.22 5.85 18.14
CA ILE A 151 -7.58 5.44 16.78
C ILE A 151 -6.73 4.24 16.33
N ALA A 152 -5.40 4.32 16.44
CA ALA A 152 -4.52 3.23 16.07
C ALA A 152 -4.86 1.92 16.81
N THR A 153 -5.14 2.00 18.09
CA THR A 153 -5.55 0.84 18.90
C THR A 153 -6.84 0.21 18.38
N THR A 154 -7.82 1.02 18.00
CA THR A 154 -9.10 0.54 17.42
C THR A 154 -8.87 -0.21 16.11
N LEU A 155 -8.06 0.37 15.20
CA LEU A 155 -7.74 -0.28 13.91
C LEU A 155 -6.93 -1.58 14.13
N LEU A 156 -5.96 -1.56 15.02
CA LEU A 156 -5.12 -2.72 15.32
C LEU A 156 -5.89 -3.85 16.00
N LYS A 157 -6.85 -3.55 16.88
CA LYS A 157 -7.76 -4.56 17.43
C LYS A 157 -8.51 -5.29 16.31
N ARG A 158 -9.05 -4.55 15.33
CA ARG A 158 -9.71 -5.15 14.15
C ARG A 158 -8.74 -5.96 13.30
N ALA A 159 -7.52 -5.43 13.06
CA ALA A 159 -6.47 -6.13 12.32
C ALA A 159 -6.00 -7.41 13.03
N PHE A 160 -6.08 -7.46 14.33
CA PHE A 160 -5.70 -8.65 15.11
C PHE A 160 -6.71 -9.81 14.94
N ILE A 161 -8.01 -9.49 14.78
CA ILE A 161 -9.10 -10.48 14.66
C ILE A 161 -9.54 -10.77 13.23
N ASP A 162 -8.87 -10.19 12.22
CA ASP A 162 -9.20 -10.36 10.80
C ASP A 162 -8.79 -11.71 10.20
N ARG A 163 -8.23 -12.59 11.02
CA ARG A 163 -7.72 -13.93 10.67
C ARG A 163 -6.37 -13.94 9.95
N TYR A 164 -5.69 -12.80 9.75
CA TYR A 164 -4.38 -12.80 9.12
C TYR A 164 -3.38 -13.73 9.82
N LYS A 165 -3.29 -13.64 11.16
CA LYS A 165 -2.41 -14.50 11.95
C LYS A 165 -2.76 -15.99 11.78
N MET A 166 -4.04 -16.32 11.69
CA MET A 166 -4.50 -17.70 11.47
C MET A 166 -4.02 -18.23 10.12
N THR A 167 -4.11 -17.44 9.04
CA THR A 167 -3.68 -17.88 7.70
C THR A 167 -2.19 -18.19 7.62
N ARG A 168 -1.36 -17.57 8.48
CA ARG A 168 0.10 -17.83 8.53
C ARG A 168 0.45 -19.22 9.04
N GLY A 169 -0.39 -19.84 9.83
CA GLY A 169 -0.19 -21.20 10.37
C GLY A 169 -0.86 -22.30 9.56
N MET A 170 -1.54 -21.98 8.46
CA MET A 170 -2.23 -22.97 7.64
C MET A 170 -1.27 -23.68 6.67
N PRO A 171 -1.60 -24.92 6.24
CA PRO A 171 -0.78 -25.69 5.30
C PRO A 171 -0.54 -24.93 3.99
N LYS A 172 0.60 -25.18 3.36
CA LYS A 172 0.87 -24.69 2.00
C LYS A 172 -0.13 -25.26 0.99
N TYR A 173 -0.34 -24.54 -0.10
CA TYR A 173 -1.17 -25.03 -1.20
C TYR A 173 -0.52 -26.23 -1.87
N SER A 174 -1.25 -27.34 -1.97
CA SER A 174 -0.78 -28.56 -2.62
C SER A 174 -1.19 -28.58 -4.09
N VAL A 175 -0.27 -29.00 -4.94
CA VAL A 175 -0.47 -29.16 -6.39
C VAL A 175 -0.63 -30.64 -6.69
N PHE A 176 -1.72 -31.03 -7.36
CA PHE A 176 -2.04 -32.42 -7.60
C PHE A 176 -1.76 -32.89 -9.04
N GLY A 177 -1.25 -32.01 -9.91
CA GLY A 177 -0.89 -32.34 -11.29
C GLY A 177 -2.08 -32.63 -12.22
N GLU A 178 -3.30 -32.25 -11.86
CA GLU A 178 -4.49 -32.42 -12.68
C GLU A 178 -4.40 -31.54 -13.93
N LYS A 179 -4.85 -32.08 -15.09
CA LYS A 179 -4.91 -31.32 -16.33
C LYS A 179 -5.82 -30.09 -16.19
N GLY A 180 -5.36 -28.96 -16.71
CA GLY A 180 -6.09 -27.70 -16.64
C GLY A 180 -6.04 -27.00 -15.29
N LYS A 181 -5.34 -27.55 -14.30
CA LYS A 181 -5.13 -26.94 -12.99
C LYS A 181 -3.76 -26.29 -12.88
N TRP A 182 -3.70 -25.28 -12.02
CA TRP A 182 -2.49 -24.53 -11.77
C TRP A 182 -1.38 -25.42 -11.21
N ILE A 183 -0.18 -25.25 -11.76
CA ILE A 183 1.08 -25.74 -11.23
C ILE A 183 2.09 -24.62 -11.16
N GLN A 184 3.17 -24.80 -10.40
CA GLN A 184 4.28 -23.87 -10.39
C GLN A 184 4.84 -23.68 -11.79
N THR A 185 5.26 -22.45 -12.11
CA THR A 185 5.74 -22.07 -13.44
C THR A 185 7.18 -21.57 -13.38
N PRO A 186 7.98 -21.82 -14.45
CA PRO A 186 9.31 -21.27 -14.53
C PRO A 186 9.27 -19.72 -14.56
N PRO A 187 10.41 -19.03 -14.26
CA PRO A 187 11.70 -19.66 -13.93
C PRO A 187 11.85 -20.10 -12.46
N GLU A 188 11.12 -19.48 -11.52
CA GLU A 188 11.34 -19.68 -10.07
C GLU A 188 10.58 -20.86 -9.48
N TYR A 189 9.56 -21.38 -10.14
CA TYR A 189 8.66 -22.41 -9.60
C TYR A 189 8.14 -22.08 -8.20
N ALA A 190 7.82 -20.78 -8.01
CA ALA A 190 7.42 -20.23 -6.72
C ALA A 190 6.14 -20.89 -6.18
N ASP A 191 6.08 -21.02 -4.86
CA ASP A 191 4.88 -21.46 -4.15
C ASP A 191 3.69 -20.49 -4.39
N ALA A 192 2.48 -21.03 -4.23
CA ALA A 192 1.27 -20.25 -4.32
C ALA A 192 1.24 -19.11 -3.27
N THR A 193 1.09 -17.89 -3.74
CA THR A 193 1.11 -16.69 -2.89
C THR A 193 -0.22 -16.55 -2.15
N GLU A 194 -0.17 -16.49 -0.82
CA GLU A 194 -1.30 -16.22 0.06
C GLU A 194 -2.52 -17.13 -0.17
N PRO A 195 -2.39 -18.47 -0.21
CA PRO A 195 -3.47 -19.36 -0.65
C PRO A 195 -4.73 -19.30 0.21
N HIS A 196 -4.61 -18.79 1.43
CA HIS A 196 -5.72 -18.71 2.39
C HIS A 196 -6.28 -17.28 2.54
N TRP A 197 -5.90 -16.35 1.65
CA TRP A 197 -6.32 -14.95 1.74
C TRP A 197 -7.84 -14.77 1.72
N ARG A 198 -8.58 -15.64 1.03
CA ARG A 198 -10.05 -15.68 1.02
C ARG A 198 -10.70 -15.84 2.41
N LEU A 199 -9.93 -16.28 3.40
CA LEU A 199 -10.41 -16.46 4.79
C LEU A 199 -10.25 -15.20 5.64
N ILE A 200 -9.58 -14.17 5.14
CA ILE A 200 -9.47 -12.88 5.80
C ILE A 200 -10.87 -12.28 5.91
N LYS A 201 -11.19 -11.70 7.07
CA LYS A 201 -12.46 -11.02 7.28
C LYS A 201 -12.49 -9.70 6.51
N PRO A 202 -13.39 -9.52 5.55
CA PRO A 202 -13.48 -8.28 4.77
C PRO A 202 -13.99 -7.11 5.62
N LEU A 203 -13.83 -5.90 5.09
CA LEU A 203 -14.32 -4.66 5.70
C LEU A 203 -15.75 -4.34 5.28
N LEU A 204 -16.11 -4.59 4.03
CA LEU A 204 -17.39 -4.24 3.41
C LEU A 204 -18.16 -5.49 2.94
N LEU A 205 -17.47 -6.42 2.26
CA LEU A 205 -18.08 -7.62 1.71
C LEU A 205 -18.69 -8.49 2.82
N ASP A 206 -19.77 -9.22 2.50
CA ASP A 206 -20.34 -10.23 3.39
C ASP A 206 -19.51 -11.50 3.42
N SER A 207 -18.94 -11.84 2.28
CA SER A 207 -18.02 -12.97 2.10
C SER A 207 -17.09 -12.76 0.92
N ALA A 208 -16.02 -13.52 0.85
CA ALA A 208 -15.09 -13.52 -0.28
C ALA A 208 -15.79 -13.86 -1.62
N SER A 209 -16.88 -14.61 -1.59
CA SER A 209 -17.63 -15.07 -2.76
C SER A 209 -18.86 -14.23 -3.09
N GLN A 210 -19.09 -13.08 -2.43
CA GLN A 210 -20.28 -12.25 -2.64
C GLN A 210 -20.45 -11.80 -4.11
N PHE A 211 -19.36 -11.42 -4.77
CA PHE A 211 -19.34 -10.99 -6.17
C PHE A 211 -18.57 -11.99 -7.01
N ARG A 212 -18.94 -13.28 -6.91
CA ARG A 212 -18.29 -14.34 -7.68
C ARG A 212 -18.47 -14.10 -9.19
N PRO A 213 -17.37 -14.04 -9.97
CA PRO A 213 -17.47 -13.92 -11.43
C PRO A 213 -17.96 -15.22 -12.06
N LEU A 214 -18.30 -15.16 -13.35
CA LEU A 214 -18.48 -16.35 -14.16
C LEU A 214 -17.21 -17.19 -14.16
N PRO A 215 -17.32 -18.53 -14.19
CA PRO A 215 -16.14 -19.38 -14.23
C PRO A 215 -15.36 -19.15 -15.54
N PRO A 216 -14.02 -19.33 -15.54
CA PRO A 216 -13.24 -19.32 -16.77
C PRO A 216 -13.71 -20.44 -17.73
N PRO A 217 -13.41 -20.33 -19.02
CA PRO A 217 -13.71 -21.39 -19.98
C PRO A 217 -13.13 -22.73 -19.51
N PRO A 218 -13.89 -23.84 -19.64
CA PRO A 218 -13.37 -25.17 -19.32
C PRO A 218 -12.09 -25.45 -20.11
N PHE A 219 -11.12 -26.09 -19.46
CA PHE A 219 -9.89 -26.55 -20.11
C PHE A 219 -10.22 -27.53 -21.24
N ASP A 220 -10.01 -27.12 -22.48
CA ASP A 220 -10.26 -27.91 -23.69
C ASP A 220 -9.29 -27.48 -24.80
N LEU A 221 -8.47 -28.42 -25.26
CA LEU A 221 -7.47 -28.20 -26.31
C LEU A 221 -8.02 -28.39 -27.73
N ASN A 222 -9.32 -28.62 -27.88
CA ASN A 222 -9.95 -28.62 -29.20
C ASN A 222 -9.83 -27.23 -29.84
N LYS A 223 -9.36 -27.13 -31.08
CA LYS A 223 -9.10 -25.86 -31.78
C LYS A 223 -10.33 -24.95 -31.89
N ASN A 224 -11.55 -25.54 -31.80
CA ASN A 224 -12.81 -24.81 -31.87
C ASN A 224 -13.28 -24.32 -30.47
N SER A 225 -12.68 -24.79 -29.37
CA SER A 225 -13.06 -24.40 -28.01
C SER A 225 -12.73 -22.94 -27.73
N THR A 226 -13.49 -22.34 -26.81
CA THR A 226 -13.19 -20.98 -26.29
C THR A 226 -11.83 -20.91 -25.65
N TYR A 227 -11.51 -21.90 -24.79
CA TYR A 227 -10.23 -21.97 -24.11
C TYR A 227 -9.02 -21.95 -25.07
N TYR A 228 -9.07 -22.82 -26.12
CA TYR A 228 -7.98 -22.88 -27.10
C TYR A 228 -7.83 -21.56 -27.89
N LYS A 229 -8.93 -20.93 -28.26
CA LYS A 229 -8.90 -19.65 -28.99
C LYS A 229 -8.28 -18.54 -28.16
N GLU A 230 -8.69 -18.42 -26.89
CA GLU A 230 -8.14 -17.43 -25.97
C GLU A 230 -6.63 -17.70 -25.69
N LEU A 231 -6.25 -18.97 -25.50
CA LEU A 231 -4.87 -19.36 -25.32
C LEU A 231 -4.01 -19.03 -26.55
N LYS A 232 -4.55 -19.31 -27.74
CA LYS A 232 -3.88 -19.02 -29.02
C LYS A 232 -3.71 -17.52 -29.23
N GLU A 233 -4.68 -16.71 -28.83
CA GLU A 233 -4.59 -15.25 -28.88
C GLU A 233 -3.45 -14.75 -28.00
N VAL A 234 -3.32 -15.24 -26.77
CA VAL A 234 -2.17 -14.91 -25.88
C VAL A 234 -0.83 -15.23 -26.54
N TYR A 235 -0.72 -16.39 -27.16
CA TYR A 235 0.49 -16.80 -27.88
C TYR A 235 0.78 -15.86 -29.08
N ASP A 236 -0.21 -15.63 -29.94
CA ASP A 236 -0.04 -14.83 -31.16
C ASP A 236 0.31 -13.37 -30.86
N VAL A 237 -0.35 -12.75 -29.88
CA VAL A 237 -0.05 -11.39 -29.46
C VAL A 237 1.39 -11.31 -28.90
N SER A 238 1.79 -12.29 -28.11
CA SER A 238 3.12 -12.27 -27.47
C SER A 238 4.29 -12.33 -28.44
N ILE A 239 4.12 -12.99 -29.58
CA ILE A 239 5.18 -13.11 -30.62
C ILE A 239 5.16 -11.96 -31.65
N SER A 240 4.17 -11.07 -31.58
CA SER A 240 3.97 -9.97 -32.55
C SER A 240 3.71 -8.62 -31.88
N LEU A 241 4.21 -8.41 -30.65
CA LEU A 241 4.03 -7.18 -29.89
C LEU A 241 4.53 -5.95 -30.65
N THR A 242 3.71 -4.92 -30.71
CA THR A 242 4.13 -3.58 -31.14
C THR A 242 4.87 -2.85 -30.01
N GLY A 243 5.69 -1.84 -30.36
CA GLY A 243 6.35 -1.02 -29.32
C GLY A 243 5.40 -0.33 -28.37
N GLN A 244 4.18 0.02 -28.83
CA GLN A 244 3.16 0.59 -27.95
C GLN A 244 2.62 -0.45 -26.95
N GLN A 245 2.36 -1.67 -27.38
CA GLN A 245 1.89 -2.76 -26.53
C GLN A 245 2.98 -3.13 -25.49
N ASP A 246 4.24 -3.16 -25.87
CA ASP A 246 5.38 -3.35 -24.94
C ASP A 246 5.38 -2.26 -23.87
N THR A 247 5.25 -1.00 -24.26
CA THR A 247 5.21 0.13 -23.33
C THR A 247 4.05 0.01 -22.34
N ILE A 248 2.85 -0.35 -22.82
CA ILE A 248 1.66 -0.56 -21.95
C ILE A 248 1.90 -1.71 -20.99
N ALA A 249 2.43 -2.84 -21.45
CA ALA A 249 2.70 -3.99 -20.63
C ALA A 249 3.69 -3.64 -19.49
N ARG A 250 4.80 -2.95 -19.81
CA ARG A 250 5.81 -2.53 -18.82
C ARG A 250 5.28 -1.51 -17.83
N PHE A 251 4.39 -0.61 -18.26
CA PHE A 251 3.76 0.36 -17.37
C PHE A 251 2.90 -0.32 -16.29
N TRP A 252 2.20 -1.40 -16.65
CA TRP A 252 1.35 -2.16 -15.73
C TRP A 252 2.05 -3.34 -15.05
N ASP A 253 3.37 -3.49 -15.26
CA ASP A 253 4.16 -4.54 -14.61
C ASP A 253 4.48 -4.17 -13.15
N ASP A 254 3.53 -4.38 -12.28
CA ASP A 254 3.63 -4.19 -10.83
C ASP A 254 3.99 -5.50 -10.09
N ASN A 255 4.73 -6.41 -10.74
CA ASN A 255 5.15 -7.65 -10.11
C ASN A 255 6.30 -7.41 -9.11
N PRO A 256 6.08 -7.50 -7.79
CA PRO A 256 7.11 -7.25 -6.79
C PRO A 256 8.14 -8.38 -6.68
N PHE A 257 7.92 -9.51 -7.38
CA PHE A 257 8.72 -10.74 -7.25
C PHE A 257 9.56 -11.04 -8.49
N VAL A 258 10.08 -10.04 -9.17
CA VAL A 258 11.01 -10.30 -10.29
C VAL A 258 12.36 -10.64 -9.71
N THR A 259 12.75 -11.92 -9.83
CA THR A 259 14.06 -12.42 -9.44
C THR A 259 14.92 -12.68 -10.67
N GLN A 260 16.21 -12.43 -10.55
CA GLN A 260 17.22 -12.78 -11.54
C GLN A 260 18.25 -13.68 -10.87
N HIS A 261 18.54 -14.81 -11.51
CA HIS A 261 19.55 -15.74 -11.04
C HIS A 261 20.83 -15.61 -11.84
N ALA A 262 21.97 -15.46 -11.16
CA ALA A 262 23.28 -15.50 -11.75
C ALA A 262 24.17 -16.46 -10.95
N GLY A 263 24.25 -17.71 -11.37
CA GLY A 263 24.91 -18.78 -10.62
C GLY A 263 24.26 -19.02 -9.28
N HIS A 264 25.01 -18.79 -8.19
CA HIS A 264 24.51 -18.95 -6.82
C HIS A 264 23.82 -17.70 -6.23
N PHE A 265 23.81 -16.61 -6.99
CA PHE A 265 23.22 -15.34 -6.53
C PHE A 265 21.80 -15.16 -7.09
N THR A 266 20.89 -14.76 -6.21
CA THR A 266 19.55 -14.33 -6.57
C THR A 266 19.43 -12.84 -6.31
N TYR A 267 19.11 -12.08 -7.34
CA TYR A 267 18.84 -10.66 -7.26
C TYR A 267 17.33 -10.45 -7.34
N ALA A 268 16.76 -9.73 -6.38
CA ALA A 268 15.37 -9.32 -6.45
C ALA A 268 15.27 -7.89 -6.98
N ASN A 269 14.59 -7.69 -8.10
CA ASN A 269 14.14 -6.38 -8.52
C ASN A 269 12.93 -5.98 -7.69
N LYS A 270 13.15 -5.02 -6.81
CA LYS A 270 12.10 -4.51 -5.93
C LYS A 270 11.21 -3.54 -6.71
N LYS A 271 9.97 -3.92 -6.92
CA LYS A 271 8.97 -3.09 -7.62
C LYS A 271 7.79 -2.76 -6.71
N ILE A 272 7.06 -1.73 -7.11
CA ILE A 272 5.78 -1.39 -6.48
C ILE A 272 4.77 -2.52 -6.68
N THR A 273 3.87 -2.70 -5.71
CA THR A 273 2.74 -3.63 -5.86
C THR A 273 1.59 -2.97 -6.63
N PRO A 274 0.65 -3.74 -7.21
CA PRO A 274 -0.56 -3.15 -7.81
C PRO A 274 -1.31 -2.21 -6.87
N VAL A 275 -1.34 -2.51 -5.58
CA VAL A 275 -1.94 -1.62 -4.58
C VAL A 275 -1.20 -0.29 -4.48
N GLY A 276 0.14 -0.34 -4.38
CA GLY A 276 0.97 0.85 -4.33
C GLY A 276 0.81 1.71 -5.58
N HIS A 277 0.65 1.10 -6.76
CA HIS A 277 0.34 1.82 -8.00
C HIS A 277 -0.95 2.64 -7.89
N TRP A 278 -2.05 2.03 -7.44
CA TRP A 278 -3.32 2.74 -7.23
C TRP A 278 -3.22 3.84 -6.17
N ILE A 279 -2.50 3.61 -5.09
CA ILE A 279 -2.23 4.63 -4.06
C ILE A 279 -1.41 5.79 -4.64
N GLY A 280 -0.42 5.50 -5.49
CA GLY A 280 0.36 6.51 -6.19
C GLY A 280 -0.47 7.34 -7.18
N LEU A 281 -1.33 6.69 -7.97
CA LEU A 281 -2.28 7.38 -8.87
C LEU A 281 -3.19 8.32 -8.08
N LEU A 282 -3.68 7.90 -6.92
CA LEU A 282 -4.53 8.73 -6.08
C LEU A 282 -3.80 9.98 -5.58
N ALA A 283 -2.50 9.88 -5.25
CA ALA A 283 -1.68 11.04 -4.91
C ALA A 283 -1.62 12.05 -6.07
N ILE A 284 -1.44 11.55 -7.30
CA ILE A 284 -1.41 12.38 -8.51
C ILE A 284 -2.77 13.10 -8.69
N PHE A 285 -3.88 12.38 -8.60
CA PHE A 285 -5.23 12.97 -8.72
C PHE A 285 -5.49 14.03 -7.64
N CYS A 286 -5.14 13.75 -6.39
CA CYS A 286 -5.33 14.72 -5.31
C CYS A 286 -4.53 16.00 -5.54
N ARG A 287 -3.30 15.92 -6.05
CA ARG A 287 -2.48 17.09 -6.41
C ARG A 287 -3.06 17.85 -7.59
N GLN A 288 -3.43 17.16 -8.68
CA GLN A 288 -4.00 17.79 -9.88
C GLN A 288 -5.31 18.51 -9.61
N THR A 289 -6.13 18.00 -8.68
CA THR A 289 -7.42 18.59 -8.32
C THR A 289 -7.35 19.55 -7.14
N ASN A 290 -6.17 19.77 -6.55
CA ASN A 290 -5.99 20.51 -5.29
C ASN A 290 -7.00 20.04 -4.22
N ALA A 291 -7.15 18.72 -4.06
CA ALA A 291 -8.15 18.14 -3.19
C ALA A 291 -7.98 18.62 -1.74
N PRO A 292 -9.05 19.09 -1.09
CA PRO A 292 -9.02 19.38 0.34
C PRO A 292 -8.55 18.17 1.14
N GLU A 293 -7.76 18.39 2.20
CA GLU A 293 -7.09 17.33 2.95
C GLU A 293 -8.07 16.23 3.42
N ILE A 294 -9.23 16.61 3.93
CA ILE A 294 -10.23 15.62 4.38
C ILE A 294 -10.82 14.79 3.23
N LYS A 295 -11.00 15.40 2.04
CA LYS A 295 -11.47 14.68 0.84
C LYS A 295 -10.40 13.71 0.31
N ALA A 296 -9.14 14.13 0.32
CA ALA A 296 -8.04 13.23 -0.01
C ALA A 296 -7.97 12.06 0.98
N ALA A 297 -8.07 12.33 2.28
CA ALA A 297 -8.07 11.31 3.32
C ALA A 297 -9.23 10.32 3.15
N MET A 298 -10.42 10.81 2.84
CA MET A 298 -11.58 9.97 2.53
C MET A 298 -11.32 9.10 1.30
N ALA A 299 -10.79 9.68 0.22
CA ALA A 299 -10.48 8.96 -1.01
C ALA A 299 -9.44 7.84 -0.77
N TYR A 300 -8.38 8.13 -0.02
CA TYR A 300 -7.39 7.10 0.35
C TYR A 300 -8.01 5.98 1.19
N ALA A 301 -8.81 6.31 2.18
CA ALA A 301 -9.47 5.32 3.04
C ALA A 301 -10.42 4.42 2.24
N MET A 302 -11.26 5.01 1.39
CA MET A 302 -12.20 4.28 0.53
C MET A 302 -11.47 3.39 -0.48
N THR A 303 -10.49 3.94 -1.21
CA THR A 303 -9.74 3.21 -2.23
C THR A 303 -8.99 2.04 -1.61
N SER A 304 -8.28 2.25 -0.50
CA SER A 304 -7.52 1.18 0.14
C SER A 304 -8.41 0.10 0.76
N ALA A 305 -9.57 0.46 1.33
CA ALA A 305 -10.56 -0.50 1.83
C ALA A 305 -11.18 -1.33 0.69
N ALA A 306 -11.54 -0.69 -0.42
CA ALA A 306 -12.07 -1.37 -1.60
C ALA A 306 -11.04 -2.34 -2.22
N ILE A 307 -9.78 -1.93 -2.33
CA ILE A 307 -8.70 -2.80 -2.83
C ILE A 307 -8.48 -3.99 -1.89
N PHE A 308 -8.48 -3.77 -0.58
CA PHE A 308 -8.34 -4.86 0.39
C PHE A 308 -9.43 -5.92 0.22
N ASP A 309 -10.68 -5.51 0.15
CA ASP A 309 -11.81 -6.41 -0.07
C ASP A 309 -11.78 -7.04 -1.48
N GLY A 310 -11.35 -6.27 -2.49
CA GLY A 310 -11.13 -6.76 -3.84
C GLY A 310 -10.12 -7.89 -3.91
N PHE A 311 -9.01 -7.80 -3.14
CA PHE A 311 -8.03 -8.90 -3.04
C PHE A 311 -8.62 -10.14 -2.36
N ILE A 312 -9.50 -9.99 -1.38
CA ILE A 312 -10.16 -11.13 -0.73
C ILE A 312 -11.05 -11.86 -1.75
N SER A 313 -11.85 -11.13 -2.51
CA SER A 313 -12.71 -11.70 -3.56
C SER A 313 -11.90 -12.31 -4.71
N CYS A 314 -10.88 -11.61 -5.20
CA CYS A 314 -10.00 -12.11 -6.26
C CYS A 314 -9.28 -13.41 -5.85
N TRP A 315 -8.80 -13.50 -4.63
CA TRP A 315 -8.14 -14.70 -4.12
C TRP A 315 -9.11 -15.88 -3.89
N ASP A 316 -10.39 -15.61 -3.58
CA ASP A 316 -11.42 -16.68 -3.58
C ASP A 316 -11.54 -17.30 -4.97
N GLU A 317 -11.68 -16.49 -6.01
CA GLU A 317 -11.76 -16.99 -7.39
C GLU A 317 -10.48 -17.70 -7.82
N LYS A 318 -9.33 -17.07 -7.58
CA LYS A 318 -8.03 -17.61 -7.98
C LYS A 318 -7.78 -19.03 -7.47
N PHE A 319 -8.06 -19.28 -6.18
CA PHE A 319 -7.83 -20.59 -5.58
C PHE A 319 -9.02 -21.55 -5.71
N ARG A 320 -10.19 -21.07 -6.05
CA ARG A 320 -11.36 -21.90 -6.34
C ARG A 320 -11.31 -22.47 -7.75
N SER A 321 -11.08 -21.64 -8.75
CA SER A 321 -10.96 -22.08 -10.14
C SER A 321 -9.63 -22.79 -10.40
N SER A 322 -8.55 -22.37 -9.76
CA SER A 322 -7.22 -22.97 -9.88
C SER A 322 -6.81 -23.21 -11.34
N THR A 323 -7.08 -22.23 -12.22
CA THR A 323 -6.87 -22.34 -13.67
C THR A 323 -5.38 -22.43 -13.99
N VAL A 324 -5.02 -23.33 -14.91
CA VAL A 324 -3.66 -23.45 -15.42
C VAL A 324 -3.20 -22.15 -16.10
N ARG A 325 -1.94 -21.78 -15.89
CA ARG A 325 -1.37 -20.59 -16.53
C ARG A 325 -1.09 -20.84 -18.02
N PRO A 326 -1.26 -19.81 -18.87
CA PRO A 326 -0.94 -19.93 -20.30
C PRO A 326 0.43 -20.50 -20.59
N ILE A 327 1.48 -20.09 -19.86
CA ILE A 327 2.86 -20.57 -20.06
C ILE A 327 2.96 -22.09 -19.98
N THR A 328 2.27 -22.73 -19.06
CA THR A 328 2.28 -24.19 -18.92
C THR A 328 1.78 -24.88 -20.20
N VAL A 329 0.65 -24.38 -20.74
CA VAL A 329 0.00 -25.00 -21.89
C VAL A 329 0.67 -24.57 -23.21
N ILE A 330 1.09 -23.33 -23.33
CA ILE A 330 1.80 -22.86 -24.54
C ILE A 330 3.10 -23.65 -24.73
N ARG A 331 3.84 -23.92 -23.67
CA ARG A 331 5.07 -24.70 -23.75
C ARG A 331 4.83 -26.16 -24.14
N SER A 332 3.70 -26.74 -23.75
CA SER A 332 3.37 -28.13 -24.11
C SER A 332 2.77 -28.26 -25.52
N GLU A 333 2.00 -27.26 -25.98
CA GLU A 333 1.17 -27.41 -27.19
C GLU A 333 1.66 -26.60 -28.39
N PHE A 334 2.38 -25.47 -28.18
CA PHE A 334 2.77 -24.55 -29.27
C PHE A 334 4.28 -24.39 -29.41
N ASN A 335 5.00 -24.08 -28.33
CA ASN A 335 6.42 -23.75 -28.37
C ASN A 335 7.07 -23.99 -26.99
N SER A 336 7.88 -25.02 -26.87
CA SER A 336 8.54 -25.40 -25.62
C SER A 336 9.46 -24.32 -25.03
N GLU A 337 9.99 -23.44 -25.87
CA GLU A 337 10.90 -22.35 -25.48
C GLU A 337 10.17 -21.03 -25.20
N TRP A 338 8.84 -21.02 -25.33
CA TRP A 338 8.07 -19.81 -25.11
C TRP A 338 8.17 -19.32 -23.67
N ASN A 339 8.33 -18.01 -23.52
CA ASN A 339 8.26 -17.31 -22.24
C ASN A 339 7.21 -16.20 -22.31
N SER A 340 6.63 -15.85 -21.18
CA SER A 340 5.80 -14.63 -21.10
C SER A 340 6.66 -13.41 -21.41
N HIS A 341 6.01 -12.34 -21.90
CA HIS A 341 6.70 -11.10 -22.22
C HIS A 341 7.25 -10.37 -21.00
N LEU A 342 6.61 -10.53 -19.85
CA LEU A 342 6.97 -9.97 -18.55
C LEU A 342 7.23 -11.09 -17.56
#